data_3659ce5dd740ffdf8fbd6824d1ac90f9
#
_entry.id   3659ce5dd740ffdf8fbd6824d1ac90f9
#
_cell.length_a   1.000
_cell.length_b   1.000
_cell.length_c   1.000
_cell.angle_alpha   90.00
_cell.angle_beta   90.00
_cell.angle_gamma   90.00
#
_symmetry.space_group_name_H-M   'P 1'
#
loop_
_entity.id
_entity.type
_entity.pdbx_description
1 polymer ?
#
loop_
_entity_poly.entity_id
_entity_poly.type
_entity_poly.pdbx_seq_one_letter_code
_entity_poly.pdbx_strand_id
1 'polypeptide(L)'
;MSQENVEIVRRVYDALNRNDLDAAFRDAHPDFEISFKRGPLAGTHRGREAPEAVFSDMRAAFDAWVIEPSELRESGNQVVAVVKNRVRPKGTDVEFETRNGHLWTIRDGTILSLEGFPNPDDAVEAAGLRE
;
A
#
# COMPACT_ATOMS: atom_id res chain seq x y z
N MET A 1 10.85 -18.37 1.29
CA MET A 1 11.10 -17.50 2.04
C MET A 1 10.86 -16.18 1.57
N SER A 2 11.84 -15.43 1.44
CA SER A 2 11.65 -14.06 1.19
C SER A 2 10.94 -13.72 -0.06
N GLN A 3 11.07 -14.49 -1.09
CA GLN A 3 10.40 -14.20 -2.34
C GLN A 3 8.88 -14.28 -2.24
N GLU A 4 8.38 -15.13 -1.36
CA GLU A 4 6.95 -15.29 -1.23
C GLU A 4 6.25 -14.01 -0.78
N ASN A 5 6.83 -13.35 0.23
CA ASN A 5 6.21 -12.12 0.74
C ASN A 5 6.25 -11.01 -0.29
N VAL A 6 7.36 -10.90 -1.01
CA VAL A 6 7.49 -9.90 -2.07
C VAL A 6 6.44 -10.16 -3.15
N GLU A 7 6.23 -11.43 -3.51
CA GLU A 7 5.26 -11.76 -4.53
C GLU A 7 3.83 -11.45 -4.10
N ILE A 8 3.53 -11.68 -2.82
CA ILE A 8 2.22 -11.32 -2.30
C ILE A 8 1.99 -9.83 -2.46
N VAL A 9 2.99 -9.01 -2.11
CA VAL A 9 2.85 -7.57 -2.20
C VAL A 9 2.71 -7.13 -3.66
N ARG A 10 3.46 -7.74 -4.59
CA ARG A 10 3.33 -7.41 -6.00
C ARG A 10 1.92 -7.67 -6.50
N ARG A 11 1.34 -8.80 -6.09
CA ARG A 11 -0.02 -9.13 -6.51
C ARG A 11 -1.03 -8.11 -5.98
N VAL A 12 -0.78 -7.59 -4.77
CA VAL A 12 -1.67 -6.56 -4.22
C VAL A 12 -1.68 -5.34 -5.13
N TYR A 13 -0.50 -4.85 -5.50
CA TYR A 13 -0.42 -3.66 -6.34
C TYR A 13 -1.02 -3.89 -7.73
N ASP A 14 -0.78 -5.08 -8.29
CA ASP A 14 -1.38 -5.40 -9.58
C ASP A 14 -2.91 -5.36 -9.50
N ALA A 15 -3.46 -5.93 -8.44
CA ALA A 15 -4.91 -5.95 -8.26
C ALA A 15 -5.46 -4.56 -8.01
N LEU A 16 -4.74 -3.75 -7.23
CA LEU A 16 -5.15 -2.37 -7.00
C LEU A 16 -5.22 -1.59 -8.31
N ASN A 17 -4.25 -1.82 -9.18
CA ASN A 17 -4.24 -1.13 -10.48
C ASN A 17 -5.36 -1.60 -11.39
N ARG A 18 -5.89 -2.80 -11.16
CA ARG A 18 -7.05 -3.29 -11.89
C ARG A 18 -8.35 -2.86 -11.22
N ASN A 19 -8.25 -2.12 -10.11
CA ASN A 19 -9.40 -1.68 -9.34
C ASN A 19 -10.17 -2.88 -8.77
N ASP A 20 -9.43 -3.89 -8.33
CA ASP A 20 -10.01 -5.13 -7.81
C ASP A 20 -9.59 -5.30 -6.35
N LEU A 21 -10.33 -4.66 -5.45
CA LEU A 21 -9.98 -4.69 -4.03
C LEU A 21 -10.11 -6.08 -3.43
N ASP A 22 -11.07 -6.86 -3.90
CA ASP A 22 -11.26 -8.21 -3.39
C ASP A 22 -10.03 -9.06 -3.66
N ALA A 23 -9.50 -8.97 -4.87
CA ALA A 23 -8.31 -9.72 -5.22
C ALA A 23 -7.09 -9.18 -4.48
N ALA A 24 -7.01 -7.84 -4.34
CA ALA A 24 -5.86 -7.22 -3.71
C ALA A 24 -5.69 -7.69 -2.26
N PHE A 25 -6.79 -7.78 -1.54
CA PHE A 25 -6.73 -8.11 -0.11
C PHE A 25 -7.29 -9.48 0.22
N ARG A 26 -7.21 -10.38 -0.77
CA ARG A 26 -7.65 -11.75 -0.57
C ARG A 26 -6.92 -12.42 0.59
N ASP A 27 -5.63 -12.15 0.73
CA ASP A 27 -4.81 -12.78 1.76
C ASP A 27 -4.74 -11.99 3.05
N ALA A 28 -5.62 -11.01 3.22
CA ALA A 28 -5.61 -10.18 4.42
C ALA A 28 -6.27 -10.93 5.58
N HIS A 29 -5.67 -10.76 6.75
CA HIS A 29 -6.23 -11.29 7.98
C HIS A 29 -7.56 -10.60 8.28
N PRO A 30 -8.51 -11.29 8.95
CA PRO A 30 -9.77 -10.63 9.34
C PRO A 30 -9.57 -9.37 10.17
N ASP A 31 -8.48 -9.28 10.92
CA ASP A 31 -8.17 -8.11 11.73
C ASP A 31 -7.12 -7.22 11.08
N PHE A 32 -6.99 -7.32 9.78
CA PHE A 32 -6.04 -6.50 9.01
C PHE A 32 -6.19 -5.02 9.32
N GLU A 33 -5.06 -4.34 9.43
CA GLU A 33 -5.06 -2.90 9.73
C GLU A 33 -4.34 -2.12 8.64
N ILE A 34 -4.92 -0.96 8.31
CA ILE A 34 -4.26 0.00 7.44
C ILE A 34 -4.10 1.27 8.25
N SER A 35 -2.88 1.78 8.35
CA SER A 35 -2.66 3.03 9.07
C SER A 35 -1.83 3.98 8.23
N PHE A 36 -2.15 5.26 8.35
CA PHE A 36 -1.43 6.32 7.67
C PHE A 36 -0.98 7.33 8.70
N LYS A 37 0.25 7.81 8.55
CA LYS A 37 0.82 8.75 9.50
C LYS A 37 0.27 10.15 9.33
N ARG A 38 -0.09 10.53 8.10
CA ARG A 38 -0.55 11.88 7.80
C ARG A 38 -1.59 11.85 6.69
N GLY A 39 -2.22 13.01 6.48
CA GLY A 39 -3.13 13.19 5.37
C GLY A 39 -4.58 13.01 5.79
N PRO A 40 -5.49 13.16 4.85
CA PRO A 40 -6.93 13.07 5.14
C PRO A 40 -7.34 11.72 5.72
N LEU A 41 -6.58 10.68 5.42
CA LEU A 41 -6.89 9.34 5.91
C LEU A 41 -6.03 8.93 7.09
N ALA A 42 -5.38 9.90 7.75
CA ALA A 42 -4.51 9.59 8.89
C ALA A 42 -5.30 8.84 9.95
N GLY A 43 -4.58 7.92 10.63
CA GLY A 43 -5.19 7.08 11.65
C GLY A 43 -5.15 5.64 11.23
N THR A 44 -5.89 4.80 11.94
CA THR A 44 -5.90 3.36 11.73
C THR A 44 -7.30 2.89 11.34
N HIS A 45 -7.35 2.08 10.29
CA HIS A 45 -8.59 1.44 9.83
C HIS A 45 -8.40 -0.05 9.98
N ARG A 46 -9.36 -0.74 10.57
CA ARG A 46 -9.18 -2.15 10.89
C ARG A 46 -10.34 -2.99 10.36
N GLY A 47 -10.03 -4.23 10.00
CA GLY A 47 -11.03 -5.22 9.65
C GLY A 47 -11.18 -5.38 8.16
N ARG A 48 -12.13 -6.24 7.78
CA ARG A 48 -12.32 -6.57 6.37
C ARG A 48 -12.78 -5.40 5.54
N GLU A 49 -13.36 -4.40 6.17
CA GLU A 49 -13.85 -3.22 5.47
C GLU A 49 -12.81 -2.13 5.32
N ALA A 50 -11.63 -2.31 5.93
CA ALA A 50 -10.60 -1.28 5.89
C ALA A 50 -10.18 -0.94 4.46
N PRO A 51 -9.92 -1.92 3.57
CA PRO A 51 -9.52 -1.56 2.21
C PRO A 51 -10.56 -0.74 1.48
N GLU A 52 -11.83 -1.09 1.62
CA GLU A 52 -12.90 -0.36 0.97
C GLU A 52 -12.96 1.06 1.48
N ALA A 53 -12.88 1.22 2.82
CA ALA A 53 -12.97 2.54 3.43
C ALA A 53 -11.85 3.46 2.95
N VAL A 54 -10.64 2.90 2.78
CA VAL A 54 -9.48 3.70 2.41
C VAL A 54 -9.41 3.94 0.90
N PHE A 55 -9.46 2.86 0.13
CA PHE A 55 -9.15 2.97 -1.30
C PHE A 55 -10.31 3.45 -2.14
N SER A 56 -11.53 3.26 -1.64
CA SER A 56 -12.70 3.76 -2.36
C SER A 56 -12.67 5.29 -2.42
N ASP A 57 -12.37 5.93 -1.29
CA ASP A 57 -12.29 7.38 -1.24
C ASP A 57 -11.16 7.91 -2.11
N MET A 58 -10.02 7.23 -2.09
CA MET A 58 -8.90 7.66 -2.90
C MET A 58 -9.20 7.57 -4.37
N ARG A 59 -9.87 6.50 -4.78
CA ARG A 59 -10.20 6.35 -6.20
C ARG A 59 -11.23 7.38 -6.65
N ALA A 60 -12.13 7.76 -5.74
CA ALA A 60 -13.13 8.76 -6.08
C ALA A 60 -12.52 10.12 -6.34
N ALA A 61 -11.33 10.38 -5.79
CA ALA A 61 -10.68 11.67 -5.93
C ALA A 61 -9.91 11.83 -7.24
N PHE A 62 -9.68 10.73 -7.95
CA PHE A 62 -8.83 10.75 -9.13
C PHE A 62 -9.51 10.10 -10.32
N ASP A 63 -9.33 10.69 -11.50
CA ASP A 63 -9.78 10.08 -12.74
C ASP A 63 -8.82 9.00 -13.19
N ALA A 64 -7.57 9.09 -12.76
CA ALA A 64 -6.58 8.07 -13.05
C ALA A 64 -5.65 7.97 -11.85
N TRP A 65 -5.30 6.72 -11.49
CA TRP A 65 -4.38 6.48 -10.38
C TRP A 65 -3.70 5.14 -10.63
N VAL A 66 -2.39 5.20 -10.85
CA VAL A 66 -1.58 4.01 -11.04
C VAL A 66 -0.56 3.97 -9.91
N ILE A 67 -0.49 2.84 -9.23
CA ILE A 67 0.46 2.62 -8.15
C ILE A 67 1.54 1.66 -8.66
N GLU A 68 2.77 2.12 -8.61
CA GLU A 68 3.87 1.33 -9.14
C GLU A 68 4.93 1.15 -8.07
N PRO A 69 5.17 -0.08 -7.59
CA PRO A 69 6.27 -0.29 -6.65
C PRO A 69 7.58 -0.22 -7.43
N SER A 70 8.38 0.78 -7.12
CA SER A 70 9.67 0.95 -7.77
C SER A 70 10.77 0.18 -7.05
N GLU A 71 10.54 -0.20 -5.81
CA GLU A 71 11.50 -0.94 -5.02
C GLU A 71 10.76 -1.73 -3.96
N LEU A 72 11.10 -3.02 -3.83
CA LEU A 72 10.54 -3.88 -2.80
C LEU A 72 11.69 -4.53 -2.05
N ARG A 73 11.69 -4.38 -0.73
CA ARG A 73 12.75 -4.93 0.10
C ARG A 73 12.13 -5.71 1.24
N GLU A 74 12.68 -6.86 1.52
CA GLU A 74 12.16 -7.70 2.57
C GLU A 74 13.02 -7.64 3.82
N SER A 75 12.38 -7.68 4.98
CA SER A 75 13.06 -7.73 6.26
C SER A 75 12.20 -8.57 7.19
N GLY A 76 12.57 -9.85 7.36
CA GLY A 76 11.80 -10.75 8.21
C GLY A 76 10.38 -10.92 7.69
N ASN A 77 9.41 -10.61 8.53
CA ASN A 77 8.00 -10.70 8.16
C ASN A 77 7.47 -9.43 7.52
N GLN A 78 8.36 -8.53 7.15
CA GLN A 78 7.94 -7.24 6.61
C GLN A 78 8.48 -7.02 5.20
N VAL A 79 7.72 -6.29 4.39
CA VAL A 79 8.16 -5.88 3.07
C VAL A 79 7.98 -4.37 3.00
N VAL A 80 9.05 -3.67 2.64
CA VAL A 80 9.00 -2.24 2.41
C VAL A 80 8.82 -2.02 0.92
N ALA A 81 7.87 -1.18 0.56
CA ALA A 81 7.65 -0.80 -0.82
C ALA A 81 7.87 0.70 -0.96
N VAL A 82 8.77 1.07 -1.87
CA VAL A 82 8.85 2.46 -2.30
C VAL A 82 7.91 2.55 -3.48
N VAL A 83 6.90 3.39 -3.37
CA VAL A 83 5.79 3.42 -4.30
C VAL A 83 5.78 4.73 -5.06
N LYS A 84 5.63 4.62 -6.37
CA LYS A 84 5.45 5.77 -7.24
C LYS A 84 3.99 5.81 -7.65
N ASN A 85 3.34 6.94 -7.42
CA ASN A 85 1.94 7.10 -7.79
C ASN A 85 1.84 8.08 -8.94
N ARG A 86 1.11 7.70 -9.98
CA ARG A 86 0.81 8.59 -11.07
C ARG A 86 -0.68 8.87 -11.01
N VAL A 87 -1.03 10.12 -10.77
CA VAL A 87 -2.42 10.48 -10.50
C VAL A 87 -2.88 11.64 -11.38
N ARG A 88 -4.16 11.62 -11.70
CA ARG A 88 -4.81 12.72 -12.38
C ARG A 88 -6.08 13.05 -11.57
N PRO A 89 -6.09 14.20 -10.89
CA PRO A 89 -7.25 14.57 -10.09
C PRO A 89 -8.51 14.65 -10.93
N LYS A 90 -9.62 14.37 -10.30
CA LYS A 90 -10.91 14.34 -10.98
C LYS A 90 -11.22 15.67 -11.64
N GLY A 91 -11.63 15.60 -12.91
CA GLY A 91 -12.04 16.80 -13.63
C GLY A 91 -10.89 17.64 -14.15
N THR A 92 -9.67 17.12 -14.13
CA THR A 92 -8.52 17.87 -14.64
C THR A 92 -7.79 17.08 -15.71
N ASP A 93 -6.94 17.78 -16.47
CA ASP A 93 -6.03 17.17 -17.41
C ASP A 93 -4.61 17.12 -16.86
N VAL A 94 -4.44 17.51 -15.60
CA VAL A 94 -3.10 17.58 -14.99
C VAL A 94 -2.75 16.24 -14.39
N GLU A 95 -1.60 15.72 -14.78
CA GLU A 95 -1.10 14.47 -14.24
C GLU A 95 0.17 14.76 -13.48
N PHE A 96 0.31 14.20 -12.29
CA PHE A 96 1.56 14.34 -11.57
C PHE A 96 1.91 13.05 -10.86
N GLU A 97 3.15 13.01 -10.43
CA GLU A 97 3.72 11.84 -9.82
C GLU A 97 4.12 12.17 -8.39
N THR A 98 3.81 11.26 -7.47
CA THR A 98 4.24 11.37 -6.09
C THR A 98 4.89 10.07 -5.69
N ARG A 99 5.63 10.12 -4.58
CA ARG A 99 6.27 8.92 -4.04
C ARG A 99 5.99 8.83 -2.56
N ASN A 100 5.78 7.62 -2.10
CA ASN A 100 5.59 7.37 -0.67
C ASN A 100 6.07 5.96 -0.36
N GLY A 101 6.03 5.60 0.90
CA GLY A 101 6.47 4.28 1.32
C GLY A 101 5.35 3.52 1.98
N HIS A 102 5.38 2.20 1.79
CA HIS A 102 4.45 1.30 2.45
C HIS A 102 5.24 0.25 3.20
N LEU A 103 4.78 -0.07 4.39
CA LEU A 103 5.37 -1.14 5.17
C LEU A 103 4.29 -2.19 5.37
N TRP A 104 4.51 -3.36 4.78
CA TRP A 104 3.59 -4.48 4.87
C TRP A 104 4.11 -5.47 5.90
N THR A 105 3.25 -5.98 6.76
CA THR A 105 3.59 -7.06 7.66
C THR A 105 2.83 -8.30 7.23
N ILE A 106 3.56 -9.37 6.97
CA ILE A 106 2.99 -10.61 6.42
C ILE A 106 3.56 -11.77 7.22
N ARG A 107 2.68 -12.68 7.63
CA ARG A 107 3.09 -13.87 8.36
C ARG A 107 2.35 -15.07 7.82
N ASP A 108 3.11 -16.09 7.44
CA ASP A 108 2.54 -17.35 6.94
C ASP A 108 1.58 -17.12 5.78
N GLY A 109 1.94 -16.20 4.88
CA GLY A 109 1.14 -15.91 3.71
C GLY A 109 -0.06 -15.02 3.95
N THR A 110 -0.23 -14.52 5.18
CA THR A 110 -1.37 -13.68 5.54
C THR A 110 -0.92 -12.26 5.79
N ILE A 111 -1.60 -11.31 5.18
CA ILE A 111 -1.27 -9.90 5.34
C ILE A 111 -1.90 -9.39 6.63
N LEU A 112 -1.06 -8.95 7.55
CA LEU A 112 -1.53 -8.48 8.85
C LEU A 112 -1.75 -6.98 8.89
N SER A 113 -0.92 -6.21 8.21
CA SER A 113 -1.06 -4.76 8.26
C SER A 113 -0.34 -4.07 7.12
N LEU A 114 -0.78 -2.86 6.85
CA LEU A 114 -0.15 -1.94 5.92
C LEU A 114 -0.02 -0.60 6.60
N GLU A 115 1.20 -0.06 6.65
CA GLU A 115 1.44 1.27 7.17
C GLU A 115 1.92 2.14 6.03
N GLY A 116 1.29 3.30 5.87
CA GLY A 116 1.65 4.24 4.84
C GLY A 116 2.46 5.39 5.39
N PHE A 117 3.55 5.74 4.71
CA PHE A 117 4.46 6.82 5.11
C PHE A 117 4.58 7.80 3.95
N PRO A 118 4.37 9.10 4.19
CA PRO A 118 4.54 10.07 3.11
C PRO A 118 5.95 10.07 2.52
N ASN A 119 6.95 9.83 3.36
CA ASN A 119 8.34 9.76 2.91
C ASN A 119 8.80 8.31 2.86
N PRO A 120 9.24 7.84 1.67
CA PRO A 120 9.70 6.44 1.57
C PRO A 120 10.81 6.07 2.55
N ASP A 121 11.68 7.03 2.88
CA ASP A 121 12.77 6.76 3.81
C ASP A 121 12.25 6.39 5.20
N ASP A 122 11.13 6.94 5.60
CA ASP A 122 10.55 6.63 6.89
C ASP A 122 10.06 5.19 6.94
N ALA A 123 9.56 4.67 5.83
CA ALA A 123 9.14 3.28 5.76
C ALA A 123 10.34 2.35 5.88
N VAL A 124 11.44 2.71 5.21
CA VAL A 124 12.66 1.93 5.26
C VAL A 124 13.19 1.88 6.69
N GLU A 125 13.18 3.03 7.36
CA GLU A 125 13.65 3.11 8.74
C GLU A 125 12.77 2.30 9.68
N ALA A 126 11.46 2.37 9.49
CA ALA A 126 10.52 1.65 10.35
C ALA A 126 10.73 0.14 10.27
N ALA A 127 11.20 -0.35 9.14
CA ALA A 127 11.48 -1.77 8.97
C ALA A 127 12.86 -2.17 9.48
N GLY A 128 13.64 -1.20 9.96
CA GLY A 128 14.99 -1.49 10.43
C GLY A 128 16.00 -1.65 9.31
N LEU A 129 15.63 -1.25 8.10
CA LEU A 129 16.53 -1.32 6.96
C LEU A 129 17.18 0.04 6.76
N ARG A 130 18.48 0.08 6.77
CA ARG A 130 19.18 1.34 6.59
C ARG A 130 20.07 1.28 5.38
N GLU A 131 20.33 2.44 4.85
CA GLU A 131 21.20 2.53 3.70
C GLU A 131 22.62 2.14 4.04
#